data_0a7618eacc2f71ff2f16bb28732980d8
#
_entry.id   0a7618eacc2f71ff2f16bb28732980d8
#
_cell.length_a   1.000
_cell.length_b   1.000
_cell.length_c   1.000
_cell.angle_alpha   90.00
_cell.angle_beta   90.00
_cell.angle_gamma   90.00
#
_symmetry.space_group_name_H-M   'P 1'
#
loop_
_entity.id
_entity.type
_entity.pdbx_description
1 polymer ?
#
loop_
_entity_poly.entity_id
_entity_poly.type
_entity_poly.pdbx_seq_one_letter_code
_entity_poly.pdbx_strand_id
1 'polypeptide(L)'
;MGGDSAGRDSAGGDREISEGRVRALAPSGTVLRREVDAEADVCFRDIRIQVTGRAGVGKTTVRSVLAAHHELRTIAASIEETASIDVPRVPDPELDGDVVVYVVAGDAQVVDVDAARATRGVVVPVLAKADAVDRLQDVVDGVSTKLGCTVHPLMGTIAISVMNGRPSTFDPLRESAASVTPEMLLTPERFLRAGIPMSKHSRAELVRSVEVAGVGIAARALTESPGMDDVTVRLLLAEKSGVDAVVKAVRRAVDDVRAARQGRLLLRLNQLAARHQESMEVERYLASDEAVFAGMRAALHTLGESEHPNPTLATVRSWRERRDTALEPAVARAATAVGRGYLRMLSR
;
A
#
# COMPACT_ATOMS: atom_id res chain seq x y z
N MET A 1 27.32 21.52 -25.82
CA MET A 1 27.26 20.09 -26.13
C MET A 1 26.13 19.49 -25.32
N GLY A 2 25.03 19.22 -25.98
CA GLY A 2 23.87 18.58 -25.40
C GLY A 2 24.15 17.10 -25.20
N GLY A 3 23.52 16.51 -24.19
CA GLY A 3 23.53 15.09 -23.89
C GLY A 3 22.14 14.68 -23.42
N ASP A 4 21.42 14.04 -24.31
CA ASP A 4 20.14 13.38 -24.20
C ASP A 4 19.95 12.62 -22.88
N SER A 5 18.88 12.95 -22.15
CA SER A 5 18.31 12.12 -21.10
C SER A 5 16.80 11.88 -21.33
N ALA A 6 16.44 11.64 -22.58
CA ALA A 6 15.09 11.18 -22.97
C ALA A 6 15.19 9.71 -23.39
N GLY A 7 14.82 8.77 -22.51
CA GLY A 7 14.82 7.37 -22.92
C GLY A 7 14.72 6.33 -21.82
N ARG A 8 13.81 6.49 -20.81
CA ARG A 8 13.50 5.41 -19.86
C ARG A 8 12.02 5.24 -19.48
N ASP A 9 11.11 6.05 -19.96
CA ASP A 9 9.69 5.99 -19.57
C ASP A 9 8.77 5.25 -20.55
N SER A 10 9.27 4.71 -21.65
CA SER A 10 8.42 4.05 -22.66
C SER A 10 8.22 2.53 -22.47
N ALA A 11 8.88 1.89 -21.53
CA ALA A 11 8.77 0.44 -21.31
C ALA A 11 7.58 0.00 -20.43
N GLY A 12 6.93 0.92 -19.71
CA GLY A 12 5.80 0.63 -18.82
C GLY A 12 4.43 0.63 -19.52
N GLY A 13 4.24 1.48 -20.52
CA GLY A 13 2.93 1.71 -21.15
C GLY A 13 2.35 0.54 -21.95
N ASP A 14 3.18 -0.36 -22.45
CA ASP A 14 2.74 -1.50 -23.28
C ASP A 14 2.28 -2.73 -22.47
N ARG A 15 2.34 -2.68 -21.13
CA ARG A 15 2.10 -3.86 -20.29
C ARG A 15 0.79 -3.82 -19.50
N GLU A 16 0.11 -2.67 -19.43
CA GLU A 16 -1.16 -2.53 -18.70
C GLU A 16 -2.36 -2.68 -19.64
N ILE A 17 -3.45 -3.29 -19.13
CA ILE A 17 -4.70 -3.41 -19.87
C ILE A 17 -5.34 -2.05 -20.05
N SER A 18 -5.59 -1.64 -21.30
CA SER A 18 -6.28 -0.41 -21.66
C SER A 18 -7.79 -0.60 -21.67
N GLU A 19 -8.51 0.20 -20.89
CA GLU A 19 -9.99 0.20 -20.86
C GLU A 19 -10.59 0.44 -22.25
N GLY A 20 -10.08 1.44 -22.98
CA GLY A 20 -10.58 1.79 -24.32
C GLY A 20 -10.42 0.62 -25.32
N ARG A 21 -9.30 -0.12 -25.25
CA ARG A 21 -9.10 -1.32 -26.10
C ARG A 21 -10.06 -2.42 -25.75
N VAL A 22 -10.25 -2.73 -24.45
CA VAL A 22 -11.19 -3.75 -23.99
C VAL A 22 -12.60 -3.42 -24.47
N ARG A 23 -13.06 -2.21 -24.25
CA ARG A 23 -14.41 -1.80 -24.72
C ARG A 23 -14.56 -1.87 -26.22
N ALA A 24 -13.52 -1.71 -27.00
CA ALA A 24 -13.55 -1.80 -28.46
C ALA A 24 -13.57 -3.23 -29.04
N LEU A 25 -13.50 -4.29 -28.19
CA LEU A 25 -13.38 -5.69 -28.65
C LEU A 25 -14.65 -6.27 -29.31
N ALA A 26 -15.78 -5.61 -29.18
CA ALA A 26 -17.02 -6.10 -29.77
C ALA A 26 -17.80 -4.97 -30.47
N PRO A 27 -18.52 -5.27 -31.58
CA PRO A 27 -19.32 -4.29 -32.29
C PRO A 27 -20.44 -3.70 -31.41
N SER A 28 -20.70 -2.41 -31.58
CA SER A 28 -21.77 -1.73 -30.86
C SER A 28 -23.14 -2.37 -31.11
N GLY A 29 -23.96 -2.46 -30.06
CA GLY A 29 -25.31 -3.00 -30.16
C GLY A 29 -25.42 -4.52 -30.06
N THR A 30 -24.31 -5.27 -30.03
CA THR A 30 -24.30 -6.73 -29.89
C THR A 30 -24.48 -7.18 -28.43
N VAL A 31 -24.85 -8.43 -28.22
CA VAL A 31 -24.89 -9.07 -26.90
C VAL A 31 -23.47 -9.16 -26.34
N LEU A 32 -22.50 -9.57 -27.15
CA LEU A 32 -21.10 -9.64 -26.77
C LEU A 32 -20.57 -8.30 -26.27
N ARG A 33 -20.93 -7.19 -26.92
CA ARG A 33 -20.53 -5.84 -26.47
C ARG A 33 -21.03 -5.53 -25.05
N ARG A 34 -22.29 -5.81 -24.76
CA ARG A 34 -22.87 -5.57 -23.42
C ARG A 34 -22.16 -6.39 -22.34
N GLU A 35 -21.83 -7.66 -22.66
CA GLU A 35 -21.11 -8.54 -21.72
C GLU A 35 -19.65 -8.07 -21.52
N VAL A 36 -18.96 -7.64 -22.59
CA VAL A 36 -17.61 -7.06 -22.49
C VAL A 36 -17.62 -5.76 -21.69
N ASP A 37 -18.58 -4.87 -21.93
CA ASP A 37 -18.69 -3.61 -21.17
C ASP A 37 -18.96 -3.86 -19.69
N ALA A 38 -19.81 -4.83 -19.34
CA ALA A 38 -20.08 -5.19 -17.94
C ALA A 38 -18.83 -5.71 -17.22
N GLU A 39 -18.01 -6.53 -17.88
CA GLU A 39 -16.75 -7.01 -17.29
C GLU A 39 -15.69 -5.90 -17.24
N ALA A 40 -15.67 -4.98 -18.20
CA ALA A 40 -14.82 -3.80 -18.17
C ALA A 40 -15.20 -2.87 -17.00
N ASP A 41 -16.48 -2.62 -16.76
CA ASP A 41 -16.96 -1.81 -15.63
C ASP A 41 -16.48 -2.38 -14.29
N VAL A 42 -16.49 -3.70 -14.12
CA VAL A 42 -15.97 -4.36 -12.90
C VAL A 42 -14.45 -4.23 -12.79
N CYS A 43 -13.74 -4.38 -13.91
CA CYS A 43 -12.26 -4.34 -13.91
C CYS A 43 -11.73 -2.94 -13.64
N PHE A 44 -12.27 -1.93 -14.31
CA PHE A 44 -11.74 -0.56 -14.31
C PHE A 44 -12.42 0.37 -13.30
N ARG A 45 -13.39 -0.13 -12.52
CA ARG A 45 -13.97 0.69 -11.46
C ARG A 45 -12.88 1.20 -10.52
N ASP A 46 -13.09 2.38 -10.00
CA ASP A 46 -12.21 3.01 -9.04
C ASP A 46 -11.94 2.13 -7.82
N ILE A 47 -10.73 2.24 -7.27
CA ILE A 47 -10.36 1.50 -6.06
C ILE A 47 -10.74 2.31 -4.84
N ARG A 48 -11.48 1.68 -3.92
CA ARG A 48 -11.89 2.26 -2.64
C ARG A 48 -11.01 1.71 -1.52
N ILE A 49 -10.40 2.62 -0.76
CA ILE A 49 -9.63 2.31 0.44
C ILE A 49 -10.49 2.66 1.66
N GLN A 50 -10.79 1.69 2.51
CA GLN A 50 -11.46 1.91 3.79
C GLN A 50 -10.45 1.87 4.93
N VAL A 51 -10.53 2.85 5.83
CA VAL A 51 -9.77 2.89 7.08
C VAL A 51 -10.70 2.53 8.22
N THR A 52 -10.46 1.41 8.87
CA THR A 52 -11.35 0.86 9.91
C THR A 52 -10.59 0.47 11.17
N GLY A 53 -11.31 0.09 12.21
CA GLY A 53 -10.78 -0.32 13.51
C GLY A 53 -11.66 0.15 14.67
N ARG A 54 -11.30 -0.23 15.89
CA ARG A 54 -12.05 0.13 17.10
C ARG A 54 -12.07 1.64 17.37
N ALA A 55 -12.89 2.07 18.31
CA ALA A 55 -12.92 3.46 18.77
C ALA A 55 -11.57 3.87 19.38
N GLY A 56 -11.10 5.10 19.07
CA GLY A 56 -9.91 5.69 19.69
C GLY A 56 -8.55 5.14 19.23
N VAL A 57 -8.50 4.18 18.29
CA VAL A 57 -7.24 3.61 17.80
C VAL A 57 -6.42 4.55 16.89
N GLY A 58 -7.00 5.64 16.39
CA GLY A 58 -6.30 6.62 15.54
C GLY A 58 -6.66 6.55 14.06
N LYS A 59 -7.82 6.01 13.70
CA LYS A 59 -8.32 5.92 12.32
C LYS A 59 -8.22 7.23 11.55
N THR A 60 -8.75 8.31 12.13
CA THR A 60 -8.76 9.65 11.51
C THR A 60 -7.36 10.14 11.19
N THR A 61 -6.40 9.89 12.08
CA THR A 61 -4.99 10.24 11.85
C THR A 61 -4.41 9.42 10.69
N VAL A 62 -4.62 8.08 10.69
CA VAL A 62 -4.16 7.19 9.61
C VAL A 62 -4.79 7.62 8.28
N ARG A 63 -6.12 7.83 8.23
CA ARG A 63 -6.80 8.33 7.03
C ARG A 63 -6.18 9.64 6.53
N SER A 64 -5.90 10.58 7.44
CA SER A 64 -5.32 11.88 7.07
C SER A 64 -3.91 11.73 6.50
N VAL A 65 -3.07 10.84 7.06
CA VAL A 65 -1.75 10.51 6.50
C VAL A 65 -1.88 9.96 5.09
N LEU A 66 -2.74 8.96 4.89
CA LEU A 66 -2.92 8.34 3.57
C LEU A 66 -3.47 9.32 2.53
N ALA A 67 -4.49 10.11 2.90
CA ALA A 67 -5.11 11.09 2.00
C ALA A 67 -4.19 12.26 1.64
N ALA A 68 -3.22 12.61 2.49
CA ALA A 68 -2.24 13.64 2.22
C ALA A 68 -1.09 13.15 1.33
N HIS A 69 -0.84 11.82 1.28
CA HIS A 69 0.30 11.27 0.55
C HIS A 69 0.06 11.30 -0.97
N HIS A 70 0.99 11.95 -1.70
CA HIS A 70 0.84 12.21 -3.14
C HIS A 70 0.68 10.93 -3.99
N GLU A 71 1.42 9.86 -3.69
CA GLU A 71 1.32 8.61 -4.42
C GLU A 71 -0.07 7.96 -4.30
N LEU A 72 -0.67 7.99 -3.11
CA LEU A 72 -1.99 7.38 -2.90
C LEU A 72 -3.11 8.20 -3.55
N ARG A 73 -2.97 9.52 -3.62
CA ARG A 73 -3.93 10.39 -4.31
C ARG A 73 -4.03 10.12 -5.81
N THR A 74 -2.99 9.56 -6.41
CA THR A 74 -2.96 9.24 -7.86
C THR A 74 -3.49 7.85 -8.19
N ILE A 75 -3.55 6.93 -7.21
CA ILE A 75 -3.88 5.53 -7.45
C ILE A 75 -5.21 5.06 -6.88
N ALA A 76 -5.83 5.83 -5.98
CA ALA A 76 -7.11 5.51 -5.36
C ALA A 76 -8.11 6.65 -5.54
N ALA A 77 -9.36 6.32 -5.81
CA ALA A 77 -10.42 7.31 -5.98
C ALA A 77 -10.91 7.86 -4.64
N SER A 78 -10.99 7.01 -3.61
CA SER A 78 -11.42 7.42 -2.28
C SER A 78 -10.61 6.74 -1.18
N ILE A 79 -10.39 7.49 -0.09
CA ILE A 79 -9.86 7.00 1.17
C ILE A 79 -10.83 7.42 2.26
N GLU A 80 -11.65 6.48 2.72
CA GLU A 80 -12.78 6.73 3.62
C GLU A 80 -12.54 6.11 4.99
N GLU A 81 -13.00 6.79 6.03
CA GLU A 81 -13.02 6.26 7.39
C GLU A 81 -14.40 5.64 7.66
N THR A 82 -14.43 4.40 8.15
CA THR A 82 -15.67 3.76 8.58
C THR A 82 -16.03 4.16 10.02
N ALA A 83 -17.28 3.92 10.41
CA ALA A 83 -17.65 3.87 11.81
C ALA A 83 -16.73 2.90 12.58
N SER A 84 -16.63 3.07 13.89
CA SER A 84 -15.83 2.17 14.73
C SER A 84 -16.52 0.81 14.83
N ILE A 85 -15.72 -0.25 14.79
CA ILE A 85 -16.17 -1.60 15.13
C ILE A 85 -16.31 -1.77 16.65
N ASP A 86 -17.08 -2.78 17.06
CA ASP A 86 -17.27 -3.14 18.47
C ASP A 86 -17.83 -1.97 19.32
N VAL A 87 -18.77 -1.20 18.77
CA VAL A 87 -19.48 -0.17 19.50
C VAL A 87 -20.78 -0.77 20.08
N PRO A 88 -20.96 -0.79 21.41
CA PRO A 88 -22.15 -1.39 22.01
C PRO A 88 -23.45 -0.86 21.41
N ARG A 89 -24.35 -1.74 21.01
CA ARG A 89 -25.67 -1.45 20.43
C ARG A 89 -25.68 -0.78 19.05
N VAL A 90 -24.52 -0.72 18.39
CA VAL A 90 -24.39 -0.20 17.02
C VAL A 90 -23.92 -1.35 16.14
N PRO A 91 -24.56 -1.63 15.00
CA PRO A 91 -24.06 -2.62 14.05
C PRO A 91 -22.66 -2.23 13.55
N ASP A 92 -21.82 -3.23 13.38
CA ASP A 92 -20.49 -3.00 12.78
C ASP A 92 -20.64 -2.53 11.33
N PRO A 93 -19.73 -1.66 10.86
CA PRO A 93 -19.75 -1.20 9.48
C PRO A 93 -19.42 -2.33 8.52
N GLU A 94 -19.98 -2.27 7.30
CA GLU A 94 -19.59 -3.19 6.23
C GLU A 94 -18.14 -2.88 5.79
N LEU A 95 -17.31 -3.92 5.78
CA LEU A 95 -15.91 -3.85 5.33
C LEU A 95 -15.81 -4.36 3.89
N ASP A 96 -16.35 -3.59 2.96
CA ASP A 96 -16.49 -3.91 1.53
C ASP A 96 -15.55 -3.12 0.61
N GLY A 97 -14.62 -2.34 1.19
CA GLY A 97 -13.56 -1.66 0.46
C GLY A 97 -12.66 -2.66 -0.30
N ASP A 98 -12.10 -2.22 -1.39
CA ASP A 98 -11.14 -3.04 -2.16
C ASP A 98 -9.85 -3.28 -1.38
N VAL A 99 -9.38 -2.25 -0.67
CA VAL A 99 -8.29 -2.31 0.30
C VAL A 99 -8.84 -1.83 1.64
N VAL A 100 -8.61 -2.60 2.69
CA VAL A 100 -9.02 -2.25 4.05
C VAL A 100 -7.78 -2.03 4.91
N VAL A 101 -7.53 -0.78 5.26
CA VAL A 101 -6.48 -0.40 6.21
C VAL A 101 -7.03 -0.60 7.62
N TYR A 102 -6.64 -1.70 8.26
CA TYR A 102 -7.11 -2.08 9.57
C TYR A 102 -6.23 -1.48 10.66
N VAL A 103 -6.77 -0.53 11.43
CA VAL A 103 -6.01 0.23 12.43
C VAL A 103 -6.17 -0.41 13.80
N VAL A 104 -5.03 -0.75 14.42
CA VAL A 104 -4.93 -1.19 15.81
C VAL A 104 -4.07 -0.22 16.61
N ALA A 105 -4.27 -0.19 17.93
CA ALA A 105 -3.39 0.51 18.87
C ALA A 105 -3.07 -0.41 20.03
N GLY A 106 -1.77 -0.64 20.27
CA GLY A 106 -1.31 -1.67 21.19
C GLY A 106 -1.60 -3.09 20.67
N ASP A 107 -2.05 -3.98 21.54
CA ASP A 107 -2.29 -5.38 21.16
C ASP A 107 -3.65 -5.57 20.44
N ALA A 108 -3.66 -6.52 19.49
CA ALA A 108 -4.87 -6.90 18.78
C ALA A 108 -5.78 -7.76 19.68
N GLN A 109 -7.07 -7.43 19.73
CA GLN A 109 -8.10 -8.17 20.45
C GLN A 109 -8.79 -9.18 19.51
N VAL A 110 -9.58 -10.09 20.08
CA VAL A 110 -10.34 -11.09 19.30
C VAL A 110 -11.21 -10.44 18.25
N VAL A 111 -11.91 -9.35 18.59
CA VAL A 111 -12.76 -8.60 17.66
C VAL A 111 -11.98 -8.02 16.49
N ASP A 112 -10.72 -7.60 16.68
CA ASP A 112 -9.87 -7.12 15.60
C ASP A 112 -9.55 -8.25 14.60
N VAL A 113 -9.29 -9.47 15.13
CA VAL A 113 -9.01 -10.65 14.31
C VAL A 113 -10.25 -11.09 13.52
N ASP A 114 -11.41 -11.11 14.17
CA ASP A 114 -12.66 -11.51 13.54
C ASP A 114 -13.08 -10.52 12.44
N ALA A 115 -12.99 -9.22 12.70
CA ALA A 115 -13.28 -8.20 11.73
C ALA A 115 -12.31 -8.24 10.53
N ALA A 116 -11.01 -8.42 10.77
CA ALA A 116 -10.02 -8.55 9.69
C ALA A 116 -10.30 -9.78 8.81
N ARG A 117 -10.71 -10.90 9.40
CA ARG A 117 -11.09 -12.13 8.67
C ARG A 117 -12.39 -12.00 7.89
N ALA A 118 -13.34 -11.22 8.40
CA ALA A 118 -14.64 -10.98 7.73
C ALA A 118 -14.52 -10.02 6.53
N THR A 119 -13.40 -9.34 6.40
CA THR A 119 -13.14 -8.38 5.32
C THR A 119 -13.07 -9.08 3.96
N ARG A 120 -13.74 -8.50 2.95
CA ARG A 120 -13.72 -9.03 1.57
C ARG A 120 -12.54 -8.50 0.74
N GLY A 121 -12.00 -7.34 1.11
CA GLY A 121 -10.87 -6.69 0.44
C GLY A 121 -9.51 -7.17 0.93
N VAL A 122 -8.45 -6.60 0.37
CA VAL A 122 -7.08 -6.83 0.83
C VAL A 122 -6.85 -6.07 2.12
N VAL A 123 -6.46 -6.76 3.20
CA VAL A 123 -6.23 -6.16 4.51
C VAL A 123 -4.79 -5.68 4.65
N VAL A 124 -4.62 -4.42 5.04
CA VAL A 124 -3.33 -3.82 5.40
C VAL A 124 -3.39 -3.38 6.86
N PRO A 125 -2.84 -4.14 7.82
CA PRO A 125 -2.88 -3.76 9.22
C PRO A 125 -1.86 -2.66 9.54
N VAL A 126 -2.32 -1.65 10.28
CA VAL A 126 -1.49 -0.53 10.74
C VAL A 126 -1.56 -0.43 12.27
N LEU A 127 -0.40 -0.54 12.92
CA LEU A 127 -0.26 -0.26 14.34
C LEU A 127 -0.05 1.25 14.52
N ALA A 128 -1.14 1.97 14.80
CA ALA A 128 -1.10 3.40 15.06
C ALA A 128 -0.57 3.70 16.47
N LYS A 129 -0.18 4.96 16.72
CA LYS A 129 0.41 5.41 17.99
C LYS A 129 1.65 4.60 18.37
N ALA A 130 2.46 4.25 17.38
CA ALA A 130 3.66 3.44 17.57
C ALA A 130 4.70 4.12 18.48
N ASP A 131 4.64 5.45 18.61
CA ASP A 131 5.42 6.26 19.54
C ASP A 131 5.06 6.04 21.03
N ALA A 132 3.89 5.53 21.32
CA ALA A 132 3.41 5.23 22.68
C ALA A 132 3.57 3.75 23.08
N VAL A 133 4.20 2.95 22.23
CA VAL A 133 4.35 1.49 22.43
C VAL A 133 5.74 1.16 22.93
N ASP A 134 5.81 0.61 24.15
CA ASP A 134 7.06 0.01 24.66
C ASP A 134 7.35 -1.30 23.91
N ARG A 135 8.64 -1.56 23.63
CA ARG A 135 9.08 -2.76 22.91
C ARG A 135 8.28 -2.98 21.61
N LEU A 136 8.31 -1.95 20.76
CA LEU A 136 7.50 -1.87 19.54
C LEU A 136 7.58 -3.15 18.69
N GLN A 137 8.76 -3.73 18.54
CA GLN A 137 8.92 -4.94 17.71
C GLN A 137 8.15 -6.14 18.28
N ASP A 138 8.16 -6.35 19.60
CA ASP A 138 7.43 -7.45 20.23
C ASP A 138 5.92 -7.31 19.98
N VAL A 139 5.40 -6.07 20.04
CA VAL A 139 3.97 -5.80 19.77
C VAL A 139 3.65 -6.00 18.29
N VAL A 140 4.50 -5.51 17.38
CA VAL A 140 4.34 -5.71 15.93
C VAL A 140 4.30 -7.21 15.60
N ASP A 141 5.22 -8.00 16.13
CA ASP A 141 5.30 -9.45 15.88
C ASP A 141 4.08 -10.18 16.46
N GLY A 142 3.66 -9.81 17.68
CA GLY A 142 2.48 -10.36 18.32
C GLY A 142 1.19 -10.09 17.56
N VAL A 143 0.99 -8.84 17.13
CA VAL A 143 -0.20 -8.44 16.33
C VAL A 143 -0.16 -9.09 14.94
N SER A 144 1.03 -9.15 14.30
CA SER A 144 1.20 -9.82 13.00
C SER A 144 0.83 -11.30 13.08
N THR A 145 1.25 -11.98 14.13
CA THR A 145 0.92 -13.39 14.38
C THR A 145 -0.59 -13.58 14.55
N LYS A 146 -1.27 -12.72 15.31
CA LYS A 146 -2.72 -12.80 15.57
C LYS A 146 -3.54 -12.54 14.30
N LEU A 147 -3.15 -11.54 13.51
CA LEU A 147 -3.85 -11.17 12.27
C LEU A 147 -3.44 -12.05 11.07
N GLY A 148 -2.35 -12.82 11.17
CA GLY A 148 -1.84 -13.65 10.09
C GLY A 148 -1.23 -12.89 8.90
N CYS A 149 -0.88 -11.61 9.09
CA CYS A 149 -0.28 -10.77 8.07
C CYS A 149 0.64 -9.69 8.67
N THR A 150 1.53 -9.12 7.85
CA THR A 150 2.51 -8.13 8.31
C THR A 150 1.82 -6.85 8.77
N VAL A 151 2.12 -6.42 9.99
CA VAL A 151 1.64 -5.18 10.59
C VAL A 151 2.66 -4.06 10.39
N HIS A 152 2.20 -2.88 10.02
CA HIS A 152 3.02 -1.72 9.76
C HIS A 152 2.87 -0.68 10.87
N PRO A 153 3.92 -0.39 11.68
CA PRO A 153 3.86 0.62 12.71
C PRO A 153 3.82 2.02 12.10
N LEU A 154 3.03 2.92 12.68
CA LEU A 154 2.87 4.30 12.24
C LEU A 154 2.81 5.27 13.43
N MET A 155 3.70 6.25 13.43
CA MET A 155 3.64 7.44 14.27
C MET A 155 2.92 8.55 13.49
N GLY A 156 1.58 8.48 13.47
CA GLY A 156 0.76 9.25 12.52
C GLY A 156 0.88 10.76 12.67
N THR A 157 1.03 11.29 13.88
CA THR A 157 1.21 12.72 14.15
C THR A 157 2.53 13.25 13.60
N ILE A 158 3.61 12.50 13.75
CA ILE A 158 4.91 12.83 13.16
C ILE A 158 4.81 12.78 11.64
N ALA A 159 4.20 11.74 11.08
CA ALA A 159 4.00 11.59 9.64
C ALA A 159 3.27 12.80 9.03
N ILE A 160 2.14 13.22 9.62
CA ILE A 160 1.39 14.40 9.17
C ILE A 160 2.25 15.67 9.27
N SER A 161 2.98 15.83 10.35
CA SER A 161 3.80 17.03 10.58
C SER A 161 4.90 17.16 9.53
N VAL A 162 5.59 16.07 9.22
CA VAL A 162 6.64 16.05 8.19
C VAL A 162 6.06 16.30 6.80
N MET A 163 4.93 15.67 6.46
CA MET A 163 4.30 15.80 5.15
C MET A 163 3.71 17.18 4.89
N ASN A 164 3.20 17.87 5.93
CA ASN A 164 2.64 19.20 5.78
C ASN A 164 3.70 20.29 5.57
N GLY A 165 4.98 19.94 5.56
CA GLY A 165 6.07 20.82 5.18
C GLY A 165 6.21 22.08 6.01
N ARG A 166 5.66 22.12 7.26
CA ARG A 166 5.83 23.29 8.13
C ARG A 166 7.34 23.49 8.35
N PRO A 167 7.86 24.67 8.05
CA PRO A 167 9.26 24.95 8.30
C PRO A 167 9.49 24.96 9.81
N SER A 168 9.90 23.82 10.36
CA SER A 168 10.43 23.75 11.71
C SER A 168 11.93 23.88 11.62
N THR A 169 12.48 24.86 12.28
CA THR A 169 13.91 24.90 12.51
C THR A 169 14.24 24.09 13.76
N PHE A 170 15.25 23.24 13.65
CA PHE A 170 15.79 22.49 14.78
C PHE A 170 16.96 23.21 15.45
N ASP A 171 17.30 24.43 15.01
CA ASP A 171 18.40 25.22 15.60
C ASP A 171 18.32 25.36 17.12
N PRO A 172 17.14 25.69 17.71
CA PRO A 172 17.05 25.77 19.18
C PRO A 172 17.28 24.42 19.86
N LEU A 173 17.00 23.29 19.16
CA LEU A 173 17.23 21.96 19.69
C LEU A 173 18.70 21.55 19.61
N ARG A 174 19.47 22.01 18.61
CA ARG A 174 20.87 21.66 18.43
C ARG A 174 21.71 21.97 19.67
N GLU A 175 21.57 23.17 20.21
CA GLU A 175 22.30 23.62 21.41
C GLU A 175 21.88 22.86 22.67
N SER A 176 20.67 22.32 22.68
CA SER A 176 20.06 21.68 23.85
C SER A 176 19.92 20.17 23.71
N ALA A 177 20.29 19.58 22.57
CA ALA A 177 19.98 18.19 22.24
C ALA A 177 20.48 17.18 23.29
N ALA A 178 21.74 17.34 23.72
CA ALA A 178 22.35 16.51 24.76
C ALA A 178 21.74 16.65 26.15
N SER A 179 20.97 17.73 26.38
CA SER A 179 20.29 18.00 27.66
C SER A 179 18.87 17.46 27.70
N VAL A 180 18.36 16.94 26.60
CA VAL A 180 17.00 16.35 26.54
C VAL A 180 17.05 14.92 27.10
N THR A 181 16.32 14.68 28.19
CA THR A 181 16.27 13.34 28.82
C THR A 181 14.95 12.64 28.53
N PRO A 182 14.90 11.31 28.62
CA PRO A 182 13.66 10.54 28.42
C PRO A 182 12.52 11.00 29.35
N GLU A 183 12.81 11.40 30.58
CA GLU A 183 11.82 11.84 31.56
C GLU A 183 11.13 13.15 31.13
N MET A 184 11.84 14.02 30.42
CA MET A 184 11.28 15.25 29.85
C MET A 184 10.31 14.97 28.71
N LEU A 185 10.50 13.84 28.01
CA LEU A 185 9.73 13.44 26.84
C LEU A 185 8.49 12.60 27.17
N LEU A 186 8.23 12.32 28.45
CA LEU A 186 7.07 11.50 28.84
C LEU A 186 5.73 12.20 28.55
N THR A 187 5.68 13.54 28.63
CA THR A 187 4.50 14.30 28.25
C THR A 187 4.89 15.66 27.68
N PRO A 188 4.04 16.28 26.83
CA PRO A 188 4.28 17.63 26.31
C PRO A 188 4.54 18.66 27.44
N GLU A 189 3.78 18.59 28.52
CA GLU A 189 3.89 19.53 29.65
C GLU A 189 5.23 19.42 30.36
N ARG A 190 5.79 18.22 30.49
CA ARG A 190 7.13 18.01 31.08
C ARG A 190 8.20 18.64 30.20
N PHE A 191 8.16 18.42 28.91
CA PHE A 191 9.10 19.06 27.98
C PHE A 191 8.97 20.59 27.99
N LEU A 192 7.75 21.12 27.97
CA LEU A 192 7.51 22.57 28.02
C LEU A 192 8.03 23.22 29.30
N ARG A 193 8.09 22.50 30.44
CA ARG A 193 8.62 22.95 31.72
C ARG A 193 10.08 22.60 31.96
N ALA A 194 10.72 21.88 31.05
CA ALA A 194 12.09 21.43 31.23
C ALA A 194 13.06 22.59 31.40
N GLY A 195 14.04 22.42 32.30
CA GLY A 195 15.10 23.40 32.57
C GLY A 195 16.28 23.32 31.61
N ILE A 196 16.02 23.26 30.30
CA ILE A 196 17.04 23.21 29.26
C ILE A 196 17.28 24.60 28.65
N PRO A 197 18.46 24.87 28.04
CA PRO A 197 18.82 26.17 27.44
C PRO A 197 18.05 26.42 26.12
N MET A 198 16.72 26.41 26.21
CA MET A 198 15.80 26.65 25.10
C MET A 198 14.61 27.48 25.58
N SER A 199 14.17 28.47 24.80
CA SER A 199 13.01 29.29 25.15
C SER A 199 11.72 28.46 25.24
N LYS A 200 10.77 28.91 26.07
CA LYS A 200 9.43 28.28 26.12
C LYS A 200 8.74 28.30 24.77
N HIS A 201 8.92 29.37 23.99
CA HIS A 201 8.34 29.52 22.66
C HIS A 201 8.89 28.45 21.72
N SER A 202 10.21 28.29 21.63
CA SER A 202 10.85 27.28 20.80
C SER A 202 10.45 25.86 21.17
N ARG A 203 10.34 25.56 22.48
CA ARG A 203 9.82 24.26 22.94
C ARG A 203 8.37 24.01 22.48
N ALA A 204 7.52 25.02 22.59
CA ALA A 204 6.12 24.91 22.17
C ALA A 204 6.00 24.75 20.64
N GLU A 205 6.84 25.42 19.88
CA GLU A 205 6.90 25.25 18.43
C GLU A 205 7.36 23.86 18.01
N LEU A 206 8.43 23.34 18.63
CA LEU A 206 8.91 21.98 18.38
C LEU A 206 7.82 20.93 18.67
N VAL A 207 7.20 21.01 19.86
CA VAL A 207 6.11 20.09 20.21
C VAL A 207 4.95 20.20 19.23
N ARG A 208 4.59 21.40 18.79
CA ARG A 208 3.51 21.61 17.82
C ARG A 208 3.87 21.07 16.42
N SER A 209 5.15 21.12 16.07
CA SER A 209 5.62 20.74 14.72
C SER A 209 5.92 19.25 14.59
N VAL A 210 6.46 18.59 15.61
CA VAL A 210 6.91 17.18 15.50
C VAL A 210 6.50 16.31 16.69
N GLU A 211 5.66 16.82 17.59
CA GLU A 211 5.28 16.15 18.83
C GLU A 211 6.48 15.84 19.75
N VAL A 212 6.22 15.37 20.93
CA VAL A 212 7.28 15.05 21.91
C VAL A 212 8.14 13.87 21.43
N ALA A 213 7.53 12.88 20.83
CA ALA A 213 8.24 11.73 20.28
C ALA A 213 9.22 12.15 19.16
N GLY A 214 8.77 13.03 18.25
CA GLY A 214 9.63 13.59 17.21
C GLY A 214 10.75 14.46 17.76
N VAL A 215 10.50 15.23 18.83
CA VAL A 215 11.57 15.96 19.53
C VAL A 215 12.62 15.00 20.07
N GLY A 216 12.22 13.87 20.67
CA GLY A 216 13.12 12.86 21.17
C GLY A 216 14.01 12.23 20.07
N ILE A 217 13.39 11.90 18.93
CA ILE A 217 14.12 11.36 17.77
C ILE A 217 15.12 12.39 17.25
N ALA A 218 14.68 13.64 17.07
CA ALA A 218 15.54 14.73 16.59
C ALA A 218 16.69 15.05 17.57
N ALA A 219 16.41 15.11 18.88
CA ALA A 219 17.44 15.38 19.89
C ALA A 219 18.51 14.30 19.91
N ARG A 220 18.15 13.02 19.82
CA ARG A 220 19.11 11.91 19.73
C ARG A 220 19.99 12.04 18.48
N ALA A 221 19.38 12.26 17.33
CA ALA A 221 20.09 12.40 16.07
C ALA A 221 21.09 13.59 16.08
N LEU A 222 20.65 14.73 16.62
CA LEU A 222 21.49 15.93 16.73
C LEU A 222 22.59 15.78 17.80
N THR A 223 22.39 14.95 18.82
CA THR A 223 23.46 14.61 19.79
C THR A 223 24.50 13.72 19.14
N GLU A 224 24.09 12.75 18.34
CA GLU A 224 24.99 11.84 17.61
C GLU A 224 25.70 12.57 16.44
N SER A 225 25.01 13.50 15.79
CA SER A 225 25.47 14.22 14.62
C SER A 225 25.08 15.71 14.67
N PRO A 226 25.83 16.55 15.42
CA PRO A 226 25.46 17.96 15.64
C PRO A 226 25.41 18.82 14.35
N GLY A 227 26.11 18.41 13.31
CA GLY A 227 26.12 19.08 12.00
C GLY A 227 24.96 18.68 11.06
N MET A 228 24.05 17.81 11.47
CA MET A 228 22.92 17.37 10.64
C MET A 228 22.00 18.56 10.34
N ASP A 229 21.69 18.81 9.06
CA ASP A 229 20.80 19.89 8.66
C ASP A 229 19.32 19.56 8.92
N ASP A 230 18.46 20.58 8.87
CA ASP A 230 17.02 20.43 9.15
C ASP A 230 16.30 19.55 8.13
N VAL A 231 16.80 19.47 6.90
CA VAL A 231 16.24 18.59 5.85
C VAL A 231 16.50 17.13 6.21
N THR A 232 17.74 16.84 6.61
CA THR A 232 18.14 15.49 7.04
C THR A 232 17.40 15.05 8.31
N VAL A 233 17.20 15.95 9.29
CA VAL A 233 16.38 15.67 10.48
C VAL A 233 14.95 15.33 10.08
N ARG A 234 14.36 16.07 9.14
CA ARG A 234 12.99 15.77 8.66
C ARG A 234 12.90 14.45 7.91
N LEU A 235 13.87 14.13 7.08
CA LEU A 235 13.93 12.83 6.39
C LEU A 235 14.04 11.68 7.40
N LEU A 236 14.84 11.84 8.45
CA LEU A 236 14.92 10.87 9.54
C LEU A 236 13.58 10.72 10.27
N LEU A 237 12.89 11.84 10.55
CA LEU A 237 11.56 11.79 11.18
C LEU A 237 10.53 11.10 10.26
N ALA A 238 10.57 11.34 8.95
CA ALA A 238 9.71 10.64 7.99
C ALA A 238 9.98 9.13 8.02
N GLU A 239 11.23 8.71 7.94
CA GLU A 239 11.65 7.32 8.03
C GLU A 239 11.17 6.67 9.34
N LYS A 240 11.45 7.31 10.47
CA LYS A 240 11.08 6.78 11.80
C LYS A 240 9.57 6.79 12.05
N SER A 241 8.82 7.66 11.37
CA SER A 241 7.35 7.68 11.48
C SER A 241 6.68 6.43 10.92
N GLY A 242 7.35 5.68 10.04
CA GLY A 242 6.83 4.48 9.38
C GLY A 242 5.90 4.78 8.19
N VAL A 243 5.73 6.04 7.79
CA VAL A 243 4.80 6.43 6.72
C VAL A 243 5.10 5.74 5.40
N ASP A 244 6.37 5.66 5.01
CA ASP A 244 6.78 5.05 3.74
C ASP A 244 6.46 3.55 3.69
N ALA A 245 6.63 2.84 4.82
CA ALA A 245 6.29 1.42 4.92
C ALA A 245 4.78 1.19 4.77
N VAL A 246 3.96 2.03 5.42
CA VAL A 246 2.49 1.97 5.31
C VAL A 246 2.03 2.29 3.90
N VAL A 247 2.54 3.37 3.30
CA VAL A 247 2.18 3.77 1.92
C VAL A 247 2.58 2.69 0.92
N LYS A 248 3.77 2.13 1.04
CA LYS A 248 4.24 1.02 0.21
C LYS A 248 3.35 -0.22 0.33
N ALA A 249 2.90 -0.55 1.54
CA ALA A 249 1.99 -1.68 1.78
C ALA A 249 0.61 -1.44 1.16
N VAL A 250 0.04 -0.24 1.34
CA VAL A 250 -1.25 0.14 0.74
C VAL A 250 -1.17 0.15 -0.78
N ARG A 251 -0.10 0.72 -1.36
CA ARG A 251 0.14 0.72 -2.79
C ARG A 251 0.22 -0.70 -3.36
N ARG A 252 0.97 -1.57 -2.69
CA ARG A 252 1.05 -2.99 -3.08
C ARG A 252 -0.34 -3.64 -3.05
N ALA A 253 -1.14 -3.40 -2.01
CA ALA A 253 -2.50 -3.92 -1.93
C ALA A 253 -3.39 -3.42 -3.07
N VAL A 254 -3.25 -2.15 -3.48
CA VAL A 254 -3.94 -1.59 -4.67
C VAL A 254 -3.51 -2.30 -5.95
N ASP A 255 -2.21 -2.53 -6.13
CA ASP A 255 -1.67 -3.23 -7.30
C ASP A 255 -2.15 -4.69 -7.33
N ASP A 256 -2.24 -5.34 -6.17
CA ASP A 256 -2.79 -6.70 -6.01
C ASP A 256 -4.27 -6.76 -6.41
N VAL A 257 -5.07 -5.80 -6.01
CA VAL A 257 -6.50 -5.69 -6.41
C VAL A 257 -6.61 -5.49 -7.93
N ARG A 258 -5.80 -4.60 -8.50
CA ARG A 258 -5.77 -4.39 -9.96
C ARG A 258 -5.41 -5.65 -10.72
N ALA A 259 -4.35 -6.34 -10.31
CA ALA A 259 -3.92 -7.59 -10.92
C ALA A 259 -5.01 -8.66 -10.84
N ALA A 260 -5.67 -8.82 -9.70
CA ALA A 260 -6.78 -9.76 -9.53
C ALA A 260 -7.97 -9.44 -10.44
N ARG A 261 -8.35 -8.14 -10.57
CA ARG A 261 -9.42 -7.70 -11.47
C ARG A 261 -9.07 -7.93 -12.94
N GLN A 262 -7.83 -7.64 -13.34
CA GLN A 262 -7.34 -7.91 -14.69
C GLN A 262 -7.35 -9.41 -15.01
N GLY A 263 -6.90 -10.25 -14.09
CA GLY A 263 -6.95 -11.70 -14.23
C GLY A 263 -8.38 -12.24 -14.42
N ARG A 264 -9.34 -11.68 -13.63
CA ARG A 264 -10.77 -12.02 -13.78
C ARG A 264 -11.29 -11.58 -15.15
N LEU A 265 -10.98 -10.35 -15.58
CA LEU A 265 -11.38 -9.85 -16.90
C LEU A 265 -10.90 -10.78 -18.02
N LEU A 266 -9.61 -11.14 -18.04
CA LEU A 266 -9.05 -12.02 -19.06
C LEU A 266 -9.71 -13.40 -19.06
N LEU A 267 -10.02 -13.96 -17.89
CA LEU A 267 -10.75 -15.22 -17.78
C LEU A 267 -12.17 -15.09 -18.37
N ARG A 268 -12.87 -14.00 -18.08
CA ARG A 268 -14.21 -13.72 -18.61
C ARG A 268 -14.20 -13.51 -20.12
N LEU A 269 -13.27 -12.70 -20.61
CA LEU A 269 -13.09 -12.52 -22.06
C LEU A 269 -12.84 -13.86 -22.78
N ASN A 270 -12.05 -14.75 -22.20
CA ASN A 270 -11.83 -16.09 -22.77
C ASN A 270 -13.12 -16.93 -22.78
N GLN A 271 -13.96 -16.84 -21.74
CA GLN A 271 -15.26 -17.50 -21.71
C GLN A 271 -16.24 -16.92 -22.74
N LEU A 272 -16.24 -15.61 -22.93
CA LEU A 272 -17.05 -14.92 -23.95
C LEU A 272 -16.61 -15.32 -25.36
N ALA A 273 -15.31 -15.37 -25.62
CA ALA A 273 -14.78 -15.83 -26.90
C ALA A 273 -15.23 -17.25 -27.25
N ALA A 274 -15.29 -18.14 -26.26
CA ALA A 274 -15.75 -19.53 -26.49
C ALA A 274 -17.27 -19.64 -26.71
N ARG A 275 -18.08 -18.64 -26.35
CA ARG A 275 -19.55 -18.68 -26.48
C ARG A 275 -20.10 -17.97 -27.73
N HIS A 276 -19.37 -16.96 -28.22
CA HIS A 276 -19.85 -16.10 -29.28
C HIS A 276 -19.06 -16.35 -30.58
N GLN A 277 -19.77 -16.55 -31.69
CA GLN A 277 -19.14 -16.75 -33.02
C GLN A 277 -18.41 -15.49 -33.53
N GLU A 278 -18.82 -14.30 -33.06
CA GLU A 278 -18.24 -13.01 -33.46
C GLU A 278 -17.10 -12.59 -32.53
N SER A 279 -16.32 -13.54 -32.00
CA SER A 279 -15.30 -13.31 -30.96
C SER A 279 -13.89 -13.05 -31.50
N MET A 280 -13.68 -12.96 -32.82
CA MET A 280 -12.36 -12.88 -33.43
C MET A 280 -11.48 -11.73 -32.85
N GLU A 281 -12.06 -10.57 -32.58
CA GLU A 281 -11.33 -9.44 -31.97
C GLU A 281 -10.94 -9.73 -30.52
N VAL A 282 -11.82 -10.40 -29.76
CA VAL A 282 -11.54 -10.83 -28.39
C VAL A 282 -10.39 -11.85 -28.39
N GLU A 283 -10.41 -12.84 -29.29
CA GLU A 283 -9.35 -13.84 -29.39
C GLU A 283 -8.01 -13.20 -29.79
N ARG A 284 -8.04 -12.26 -30.75
CA ARG A 284 -6.84 -11.49 -31.13
C ARG A 284 -6.27 -10.71 -29.97
N TYR A 285 -7.14 -10.06 -29.17
CA TYR A 285 -6.72 -9.34 -27.99
C TYR A 285 -6.11 -10.26 -26.92
N LEU A 286 -6.73 -11.41 -26.64
CA LEU A 286 -6.20 -12.42 -25.71
C LEU A 286 -4.84 -12.98 -26.13
N ALA A 287 -4.51 -12.90 -27.43
CA ALA A 287 -3.20 -13.27 -27.97
C ALA A 287 -2.19 -12.10 -27.94
N SER A 288 -2.60 -10.87 -27.65
CA SER A 288 -1.73 -9.70 -27.59
C SER A 288 -0.74 -9.74 -26.43
N ASP A 289 0.34 -8.97 -26.54
CA ASP A 289 1.34 -8.82 -25.47
C ASP A 289 0.72 -8.23 -24.20
N GLU A 290 -0.16 -7.24 -24.35
CA GLU A 290 -0.89 -6.60 -23.26
C GLU A 290 -1.65 -7.63 -22.39
N ALA A 291 -2.49 -8.44 -23.02
CA ALA A 291 -3.27 -9.48 -22.34
C ALA A 291 -2.37 -10.60 -21.75
N VAL A 292 -1.34 -11.00 -22.49
CA VAL A 292 -0.40 -12.05 -22.03
C VAL A 292 0.37 -11.60 -20.81
N PHE A 293 0.91 -10.38 -20.79
CA PHE A 293 1.66 -9.89 -19.64
C PHE A 293 0.76 -9.56 -18.45
N ALA A 294 -0.44 -9.05 -18.67
CA ALA A 294 -1.41 -8.85 -17.60
C ALA A 294 -1.84 -10.18 -16.97
N GLY A 295 -2.07 -11.21 -17.81
CA GLY A 295 -2.37 -12.56 -17.34
C GLY A 295 -1.20 -13.19 -16.57
N MET A 296 0.04 -12.95 -16.98
CA MET A 296 1.22 -13.38 -16.23
C MET A 296 1.28 -12.73 -14.84
N ARG A 297 1.12 -11.40 -14.76
CA ARG A 297 1.15 -10.69 -13.48
C ARG A 297 0.04 -11.15 -12.52
N ALA A 298 -1.18 -11.28 -13.05
CA ALA A 298 -2.30 -11.79 -12.24
C ALA A 298 -2.04 -13.21 -11.73
N ALA A 299 -1.43 -14.07 -12.55
CA ALA A 299 -1.07 -15.43 -12.18
C ALA A 299 0.06 -15.47 -11.14
N LEU A 300 1.12 -14.65 -11.29
CA LEU A 300 2.19 -14.51 -10.31
C LEU A 300 1.63 -14.05 -8.95
N HIS A 301 0.77 -13.03 -8.98
CA HIS A 301 0.10 -12.56 -7.77
C HIS A 301 -0.71 -13.69 -7.09
N THR A 302 -1.52 -14.42 -7.84
CA THR A 302 -2.30 -15.56 -7.32
C THR A 302 -1.44 -16.64 -6.66
N LEU A 303 -0.23 -16.83 -7.18
CA LEU A 303 0.73 -17.82 -6.67
C LEU A 303 1.63 -17.27 -5.55
N GLY A 304 1.52 -15.99 -5.18
CA GLY A 304 2.40 -15.33 -4.22
C GLY A 304 3.84 -15.15 -4.70
N GLU A 305 4.05 -15.15 -6.01
CA GLU A 305 5.37 -15.08 -6.65
C GLU A 305 5.63 -13.69 -7.24
N SER A 306 6.91 -13.34 -7.39
CA SER A 306 7.33 -12.10 -8.04
C SER A 306 7.81 -12.35 -9.47
N GLU A 307 7.69 -11.32 -10.32
CA GLU A 307 8.21 -11.38 -11.69
C GLU A 307 9.74 -11.52 -11.68
N HIS A 308 10.26 -12.48 -12.45
CA HIS A 308 11.70 -12.66 -12.61
C HIS A 308 12.24 -11.59 -13.57
N PRO A 309 13.19 -10.74 -13.13
CA PRO A 309 13.63 -9.58 -13.93
C PRO A 309 14.32 -9.98 -15.25
N ASN A 310 15.03 -11.10 -15.25
CA ASN A 310 15.78 -11.62 -16.42
C ASN A 310 15.42 -13.10 -16.63
N PRO A 311 14.27 -13.41 -17.25
CA PRO A 311 13.86 -14.79 -17.46
C PRO A 311 14.78 -15.47 -18.48
N THR A 312 14.90 -16.79 -18.33
CA THR A 312 15.64 -17.67 -19.23
C THR A 312 14.74 -18.81 -19.71
N LEU A 313 15.20 -19.59 -20.66
CA LEU A 313 14.50 -20.82 -21.05
C LEU A 313 14.37 -21.81 -19.88
N ALA A 314 15.32 -21.80 -18.94
CA ALA A 314 15.21 -22.59 -17.70
C ALA A 314 14.03 -22.12 -16.85
N THR A 315 13.83 -20.80 -16.73
CA THR A 315 12.66 -20.22 -16.05
C THR A 315 11.35 -20.71 -16.69
N VAL A 316 11.26 -20.71 -18.01
CA VAL A 316 10.06 -21.21 -18.72
C VAL A 316 9.85 -22.71 -18.47
N ARG A 317 10.93 -23.51 -18.46
CA ARG A 317 10.83 -24.95 -18.17
C ARG A 317 10.34 -25.23 -16.77
N SER A 318 10.84 -24.53 -15.76
CA SER A 318 10.39 -24.70 -14.37
C SER A 318 8.90 -24.41 -14.20
N TRP A 319 8.37 -23.38 -14.88
CA TRP A 319 6.95 -23.10 -14.88
C TRP A 319 6.11 -24.15 -15.62
N ARG A 320 6.66 -24.75 -16.67
CA ARG A 320 6.03 -25.89 -17.35
C ARG A 320 5.98 -27.11 -16.44
N GLU A 321 7.07 -27.44 -15.76
CA GLU A 321 7.11 -28.54 -14.79
C GLU A 321 6.11 -28.31 -13.65
N ARG A 322 6.04 -27.07 -13.12
CA ARG A 322 5.07 -26.71 -12.08
C ARG A 322 3.62 -26.87 -12.57
N ARG A 323 3.32 -26.55 -13.83
CA ARG A 323 2.02 -26.82 -14.44
C ARG A 323 1.71 -28.31 -14.47
N ASP A 324 2.67 -29.13 -14.92
CA ASP A 324 2.50 -30.57 -15.15
C ASP A 324 2.39 -31.35 -13.82
N THR A 325 2.96 -30.81 -12.73
CA THR A 325 2.93 -31.40 -11.40
C THR A 325 1.85 -30.82 -10.49
N ALA A 326 1.11 -29.79 -10.92
CA ALA A 326 0.11 -29.13 -10.10
C ALA A 326 -1.10 -30.05 -9.85
N LEU A 327 -1.43 -30.25 -8.57
CA LEU A 327 -2.60 -31.00 -8.15
C LEU A 327 -3.91 -30.20 -8.34
N GLU A 328 -3.83 -28.87 -8.22
CA GLU A 328 -4.96 -27.98 -8.37
C GLU A 328 -5.03 -27.39 -9.79
N PRO A 329 -6.19 -27.48 -10.47
CA PRO A 329 -6.34 -26.90 -11.81
C PRO A 329 -6.11 -25.39 -11.85
N ALA A 330 -6.35 -24.66 -10.76
CA ALA A 330 -6.10 -23.23 -10.65
C ALA A 330 -4.60 -22.92 -10.72
N VAL A 331 -3.77 -23.69 -10.01
CA VAL A 331 -2.30 -23.57 -10.03
C VAL A 331 -1.75 -23.92 -11.41
N ALA A 332 -2.25 -24.98 -12.06
CA ALA A 332 -1.86 -25.35 -13.40
C ALA A 332 -2.15 -24.25 -14.42
N ARG A 333 -3.33 -23.62 -14.35
CA ARG A 333 -3.69 -22.48 -15.22
C ARG A 333 -2.77 -21.29 -14.98
N ALA A 334 -2.52 -20.95 -13.71
CA ALA A 334 -1.65 -19.85 -13.35
C ALA A 334 -0.22 -20.09 -13.85
N ALA A 335 0.35 -21.29 -13.64
CA ALA A 335 1.67 -21.66 -14.14
C ALA A 335 1.75 -21.60 -15.68
N THR A 336 0.67 -21.96 -16.37
CA THR A 336 0.58 -21.82 -17.84
C THR A 336 0.66 -20.35 -18.27
N ALA A 337 -0.08 -19.47 -17.60
CA ALA A 337 -0.08 -18.03 -17.91
C ALA A 337 1.30 -17.41 -17.67
N VAL A 338 1.98 -17.78 -16.58
CA VAL A 338 3.33 -17.31 -16.27
C VAL A 338 4.34 -17.81 -17.31
N GLY A 339 4.33 -19.10 -17.62
CA GLY A 339 5.21 -19.69 -18.65
C GLY A 339 5.02 -19.04 -20.03
N ARG A 340 3.76 -18.74 -20.41
CA ARG A 340 3.44 -18.02 -21.65
C ARG A 340 4.00 -16.60 -21.66
N GLY A 341 3.88 -15.87 -20.54
CA GLY A 341 4.42 -14.52 -20.39
C GLY A 341 5.94 -14.49 -20.52
N TYR A 342 6.65 -15.37 -19.82
CA TYR A 342 8.12 -15.46 -19.91
C TYR A 342 8.59 -15.87 -21.31
N LEU A 343 7.89 -16.81 -21.95
CA LEU A 343 8.21 -17.18 -23.34
C LEU A 343 8.07 -15.97 -24.28
N ARG A 344 7.03 -15.16 -24.09
CA ARG A 344 6.81 -13.94 -24.86
C ARG A 344 7.91 -12.89 -24.60
N MET A 345 8.41 -12.77 -23.37
CA MET A 345 9.55 -11.89 -23.04
C MET A 345 10.83 -12.32 -23.77
N LEU A 346 11.07 -13.62 -23.87
CA LEU A 346 12.26 -14.18 -24.55
C LEU A 346 12.20 -14.08 -26.08
N SER A 347 11.01 -13.90 -26.67
CA SER A 347 10.82 -13.78 -28.12
C SER A 347 10.88 -12.35 -28.64
N ARG A 348 11.07 -11.36 -27.75
CA ARG A 348 11.33 -9.95 -28.10
C ARG A 348 12.82 -9.68 -28.20
#